data_522286b50293ccafbd6311b6f877af8d
#
_entry.id   522286b50293ccafbd6311b6f877af8d
#
_cell.length_a   1.000
_cell.length_b   1.000
_cell.length_c   1.000
_cell.angle_alpha   90.00
_cell.angle_beta   90.00
_cell.angle_gamma   90.00
#
_symmetry.space_group_name_H-M   'P 1'
#
loop_
_entity.id
_entity.type
_entity.pdbx_description
1 polymer ?
#
loop_
_entity_poly.entity_id
_entity_poly.type
_entity_poly.pdbx_seq_one_letter_code
_entity_poly.pdbx_strand_id
1 'polypeptide(L)'
;MEVTVAKSAGFCFGVKRAVDTVYREIESGEKPVYTFGPIIHNEQVVEDLENRGVQVIHSEDELEGLSGGTVVIRSHGVSRDVCEKIEARGMKIVDATCPFVKKIHRIVDEEGRKGRHVVIIGSADHPEVQGIMGWASGPVTVVHTAEEAESFVPENGKPISIVAQTTFNYNKFKDLVEIFLKKRDRKSVV
;
A
#
# COMPACT_ATOMS: atom_id res chain seq x y z
N MET A 1 33.92 22.04 -11.14
CA MET A 1 32.49 21.88 -10.76
C MET A 1 32.48 21.33 -9.36
N GLU A 2 31.87 22.01 -8.40
CA GLU A 2 31.75 21.53 -7.03
C GLU A 2 30.40 20.77 -6.89
N VAL A 3 30.43 19.56 -6.35
CA VAL A 3 29.23 18.75 -6.12
C VAL A 3 29.05 18.56 -4.63
N THR A 4 27.93 19.04 -4.12
CA THR A 4 27.58 18.88 -2.70
C THR A 4 26.44 17.86 -2.56
N VAL A 5 26.67 16.80 -1.79
CA VAL A 5 25.63 15.79 -1.48
C VAL A 5 24.85 16.26 -0.26
N ALA A 6 23.52 16.29 -0.38
CA ALA A 6 22.64 16.64 0.75
C ALA A 6 22.79 15.64 1.89
N LYS A 7 22.76 16.12 3.15
CA LYS A 7 22.87 15.25 4.34
C LYS A 7 21.73 14.23 4.45
N SER A 8 20.58 14.53 3.86
CA SER A 8 19.39 13.67 3.80
C SER A 8 19.27 12.87 2.50
N ALA A 9 20.34 12.83 1.66
CA ALA A 9 20.33 12.02 0.46
C ALA A 9 20.25 10.53 0.78
N GLY A 10 19.40 9.81 0.05
CA GLY A 10 19.21 8.37 0.21
C GLY A 10 17.74 7.96 0.32
N PHE A 11 17.51 6.73 0.70
CA PHE A 11 16.16 6.19 0.88
C PHE A 11 15.47 6.81 2.11
N CYS A 12 14.16 7.03 2.00
CA CYS A 12 13.36 7.37 3.17
C CYS A 12 13.36 6.19 4.18
N PHE A 13 12.97 6.45 5.43
CA PHE A 13 12.94 5.45 6.48
C PHE A 13 12.19 4.17 6.10
N GLY A 14 11.01 4.28 5.47
CA GLY A 14 10.20 3.13 5.09
C GLY A 14 10.88 2.23 4.05
N VAL A 15 11.48 2.84 3.02
CA VAL A 15 12.22 2.15 1.97
C VAL A 15 13.49 1.49 2.54
N LYS A 16 14.28 2.24 3.32
CA LYS A 16 15.48 1.69 3.95
C LYS A 16 15.15 0.47 4.81
N ARG A 17 14.12 0.57 5.66
CA ARG A 17 13.66 -0.53 6.50
C ARG A 17 13.27 -1.77 5.69
N ALA A 18 12.57 -1.59 4.55
CA ALA A 18 12.16 -2.70 3.71
C ALA A 18 13.38 -3.43 3.10
N VAL A 19 14.32 -2.69 2.56
CA VAL A 19 15.56 -3.23 1.99
C VAL A 19 16.41 -3.93 3.05
N ASP A 20 16.66 -3.30 4.20
CA ASP A 20 17.40 -3.88 5.32
C ASP A 20 16.72 -5.18 5.84
N THR A 21 15.40 -5.26 5.75
CA THR A 21 14.65 -6.46 6.13
C THR A 21 14.94 -7.62 5.18
N VAL A 22 14.97 -7.40 3.86
CA VAL A 22 15.30 -8.47 2.90
C VAL A 22 16.73 -8.98 3.12
N TYR A 23 17.70 -8.08 3.28
CA TYR A 23 19.09 -8.51 3.56
C TYR A 23 19.19 -9.37 4.83
N ARG A 24 18.45 -9.02 5.89
CA ARG A 24 18.41 -9.82 7.11
C ARG A 24 17.82 -11.21 6.87
N GLU A 25 16.73 -11.31 6.11
CA GLU A 25 16.14 -12.62 5.79
C GLU A 25 17.03 -13.45 4.83
N ILE A 26 17.84 -12.81 3.99
CA ILE A 26 18.89 -13.52 3.22
C ILE A 26 19.90 -14.18 4.16
N GLU A 27 20.29 -13.55 5.26
CA GLU A 27 21.30 -14.06 6.19
C GLU A 27 20.72 -15.10 7.17
N SER A 28 19.55 -14.86 7.73
CA SER A 28 19.01 -15.61 8.87
C SER A 28 17.60 -16.15 8.65
N GLY A 29 16.94 -15.82 7.55
CA GLY A 29 15.57 -16.24 7.26
C GLY A 29 15.47 -17.69 6.80
N GLU A 30 14.27 -18.24 6.85
CA GLU A 30 13.91 -19.54 6.32
C GLU A 30 13.91 -19.47 4.78
N LYS A 31 14.60 -20.42 4.14
CA LYS A 31 14.79 -20.44 2.69
C LYS A 31 13.72 -21.28 1.98
N PRO A 32 13.41 -20.96 0.72
CA PRO A 32 13.89 -19.80 -0.05
C PRO A 32 13.31 -18.46 0.44
N VAL A 33 13.94 -17.34 0.08
CA VAL A 33 13.46 -15.98 0.39
C VAL A 33 12.83 -15.38 -0.86
N TYR A 34 11.63 -14.86 -0.70
CA TYR A 34 10.85 -14.21 -1.74
C TYR A 34 10.52 -12.76 -1.35
N THR A 35 10.24 -11.92 -2.34
CA THR A 35 9.52 -10.66 -2.16
C THR A 35 8.22 -10.70 -2.96
N PHE A 36 7.13 -10.17 -2.42
CA PHE A 36 5.89 -10.02 -3.19
C PHE A 36 5.90 -8.67 -3.91
N GLY A 37 6.19 -8.72 -5.21
CA GLY A 37 6.59 -7.59 -6.04
C GLY A 37 8.00 -7.10 -5.71
N PRO A 38 8.59 -6.22 -6.56
CA PRO A 38 9.89 -5.61 -6.27
C PRO A 38 9.83 -4.87 -4.94
N ILE A 39 10.83 -5.08 -4.07
CA ILE A 39 10.85 -4.52 -2.71
C ILE A 39 10.76 -2.98 -2.72
N ILE A 40 11.35 -2.36 -3.73
CA ILE A 40 11.33 -0.94 -4.04
C ILE A 40 11.42 -0.73 -5.55
N HIS A 41 11.08 0.47 -6.03
CA HIS A 41 11.28 0.87 -7.43
C HIS A 41 12.72 1.31 -7.68
N ASN A 42 13.68 0.37 -7.60
CA ASN A 42 15.09 0.57 -7.90
C ASN A 42 15.66 -0.73 -8.46
N GLU A 43 15.90 -0.75 -9.77
CA GLU A 43 16.34 -1.96 -10.50
C GLU A 43 17.66 -2.50 -9.96
N GLN A 44 18.63 -1.65 -9.64
CA GLN A 44 19.94 -2.07 -9.14
C GLN A 44 19.83 -2.80 -7.79
N VAL A 45 18.93 -2.35 -6.91
CA VAL A 45 18.69 -3.03 -5.63
C VAL A 45 17.99 -4.36 -5.85
N VAL A 46 17.01 -4.40 -6.74
CA VAL A 46 16.29 -5.65 -7.06
C VAL A 46 17.26 -6.68 -7.65
N GLU A 47 18.09 -6.29 -8.61
CA GLU A 47 19.11 -7.14 -9.23
C GLU A 47 20.14 -7.66 -8.20
N ASP A 48 20.62 -6.83 -7.27
CA ASP A 48 21.52 -7.27 -6.20
C ASP A 48 20.85 -8.33 -5.30
N LEU A 49 19.58 -8.15 -4.97
CA LEU A 49 18.82 -9.12 -4.16
C LEU A 49 18.61 -10.44 -4.92
N GLU A 50 18.28 -10.39 -6.21
CA GLU A 50 18.14 -11.58 -7.06
C GLU A 50 19.46 -12.34 -7.20
N ASN A 51 20.56 -11.63 -7.38
CA ASN A 51 21.92 -12.22 -7.40
C ASN A 51 22.29 -12.91 -6.07
N ARG A 52 21.63 -12.52 -4.96
CA ARG A 52 21.76 -13.18 -3.65
C ARG A 52 20.74 -14.29 -3.41
N GLY A 53 19.98 -14.66 -4.43
CA GLY A 53 19.01 -15.75 -4.40
C GLY A 53 17.62 -15.41 -3.91
N VAL A 54 17.27 -14.12 -3.82
CA VAL A 54 15.88 -13.68 -3.60
C VAL A 54 15.10 -13.84 -4.90
N GLN A 55 13.88 -14.34 -4.80
CA GLN A 55 12.96 -14.46 -5.94
C GLN A 55 11.82 -13.46 -5.80
N VAL A 56 11.51 -12.76 -6.90
CA VAL A 56 10.39 -11.81 -6.92
C VAL A 56 9.13 -12.52 -7.40
N ILE A 57 8.08 -12.51 -6.61
CA ILE A 57 6.75 -13.00 -6.96
C ILE A 57 5.97 -11.81 -7.54
N HIS A 58 5.62 -11.86 -8.82
CA HIS A 58 5.00 -10.73 -9.52
C HIS A 58 3.48 -10.73 -9.44
N SER A 59 2.85 -11.89 -9.25
CA SER A 59 1.41 -12.04 -9.21
C SER A 59 0.97 -13.09 -8.19
N GLU A 60 -0.32 -13.10 -7.88
CA GLU A 60 -0.91 -14.11 -6.98
C GLU A 60 -0.87 -15.50 -7.60
N ASP A 61 -0.95 -15.60 -8.93
CA ASP A 61 -0.91 -16.88 -9.64
C ASP A 61 0.46 -17.58 -9.45
N GLU A 62 1.55 -16.81 -9.35
CA GLU A 62 2.88 -17.37 -9.09
C GLU A 62 3.00 -18.00 -7.71
N LEU A 63 2.13 -17.64 -6.74
CA LEU A 63 2.08 -18.30 -5.45
C LEU A 63 1.62 -19.77 -5.56
N GLU A 64 0.87 -20.14 -6.58
CA GLU A 64 0.25 -21.48 -6.68
C GLU A 64 1.29 -22.61 -6.71
N GLY A 65 2.46 -22.36 -7.29
CA GLY A 65 3.56 -23.31 -7.38
C GLY A 65 4.55 -23.29 -6.21
N LEU A 66 4.38 -22.38 -5.24
CA LEU A 66 5.34 -22.16 -4.16
C LEU A 66 4.83 -22.74 -2.83
N SER A 67 5.78 -23.19 -2.00
CA SER A 67 5.51 -23.64 -0.63
C SER A 67 6.74 -23.49 0.25
N GLY A 68 6.53 -23.14 1.52
CA GLY A 68 7.60 -22.93 2.50
C GLY A 68 8.48 -21.71 2.19
N GLY A 69 9.47 -21.45 3.03
CA GLY A 69 10.35 -20.28 2.92
C GLY A 69 9.75 -19.01 3.50
N THR A 70 10.37 -17.88 3.21
CA THR A 70 10.01 -16.56 3.74
C THR A 70 9.60 -15.62 2.62
N VAL A 71 8.42 -14.99 2.74
CA VAL A 71 7.97 -13.92 1.84
C VAL A 71 8.07 -12.57 2.56
N VAL A 72 8.89 -11.67 2.05
CA VAL A 72 8.99 -10.30 2.54
C VAL A 72 7.99 -9.42 1.79
N ILE A 73 7.05 -8.82 2.53
CA ILE A 73 6.09 -7.86 1.97
C ILE A 73 6.78 -6.52 1.76
N ARG A 74 6.69 -5.99 0.54
CA ARG A 74 7.28 -4.70 0.14
C ARG A 74 6.75 -3.50 0.94
N SER A 75 7.44 -2.36 0.83
CA SER A 75 7.10 -1.12 1.55
C SER A 75 5.68 -0.59 1.29
N HIS A 76 5.11 -0.86 0.11
CA HIS A 76 3.75 -0.45 -0.26
C HIS A 76 2.64 -1.28 0.40
N GLY A 77 2.99 -2.42 1.01
CA GLY A 77 2.03 -3.38 1.51
C GLY A 77 1.36 -4.20 0.41
N VAL A 78 0.51 -5.11 0.83
CA VAL A 78 -0.36 -5.94 -0.02
C VAL A 78 -1.75 -6.05 0.62
N SER A 79 -2.73 -6.61 -0.09
CA SER A 79 -4.05 -6.88 0.45
C SER A 79 -4.03 -7.95 1.55
N ARG A 80 -5.10 -8.03 2.33
CA ARG A 80 -5.30 -9.09 3.33
C ARG A 80 -5.32 -10.47 2.67
N ASP A 81 -6.04 -10.61 1.56
CA ASP A 81 -6.17 -11.85 0.81
C ASP A 81 -4.81 -12.40 0.35
N VAL A 82 -3.90 -11.54 -0.08
CA VAL A 82 -2.53 -11.94 -0.43
C VAL A 82 -1.81 -12.51 0.79
N CYS A 83 -1.92 -11.85 1.95
CA CYS A 83 -1.32 -12.39 3.18
C CYS A 83 -1.88 -13.77 3.53
N GLU A 84 -3.20 -13.93 3.49
CA GLU A 84 -3.87 -15.21 3.78
C GLU A 84 -3.45 -16.31 2.80
N LYS A 85 -3.31 -15.99 1.50
CA LYS A 85 -2.82 -16.93 0.49
C LYS A 85 -1.38 -17.37 0.74
N ILE A 86 -0.50 -16.47 1.16
CA ILE A 86 0.89 -16.78 1.50
C ILE A 86 0.93 -17.72 2.73
N GLU A 87 0.18 -17.38 3.79
CA GLU A 87 0.13 -18.17 5.02
C GLU A 87 -0.46 -19.57 4.77
N ALA A 88 -1.52 -19.67 3.95
CA ALA A 88 -2.14 -20.96 3.59
C ALA A 88 -1.19 -21.92 2.88
N ARG A 89 -0.08 -21.45 2.31
CA ARG A 89 0.98 -22.26 1.69
C ARG A 89 2.11 -22.64 2.65
N GLY A 90 1.94 -22.32 3.93
CA GLY A 90 2.96 -22.58 4.96
C GLY A 90 4.22 -21.73 4.80
N MET A 91 4.11 -20.59 4.09
CA MET A 91 5.20 -19.63 3.93
C MET A 91 5.18 -18.62 5.08
N LYS A 92 6.36 -18.29 5.60
CA LYS A 92 6.51 -17.27 6.65
C LYS A 92 6.40 -15.87 6.04
N ILE A 93 5.52 -15.02 6.59
CA ILE A 93 5.44 -13.61 6.20
C ILE A 93 6.37 -12.77 7.08
N VAL A 94 7.21 -11.95 6.44
CA VAL A 94 7.95 -10.86 7.07
C VAL A 94 7.47 -9.53 6.49
N ASP A 95 6.69 -8.81 7.28
CA ASP A 95 5.99 -7.61 6.82
C ASP A 95 6.88 -6.36 6.93
N ALA A 96 7.45 -5.94 5.80
CA ALA A 96 8.23 -4.72 5.66
C ALA A 96 7.40 -3.51 5.19
N THR A 97 6.07 -3.61 5.20
CA THR A 97 5.18 -2.48 4.87
C THR A 97 5.52 -1.23 5.68
N CYS A 98 5.60 -0.09 5.03
CA CYS A 98 5.86 1.18 5.67
C CYS A 98 4.85 1.45 6.81
N PRO A 99 5.29 1.86 8.02
CA PRO A 99 4.37 2.11 9.13
C PRO A 99 3.26 3.12 8.82
N PHE A 100 3.51 4.09 7.95
CA PHE A 100 2.49 5.04 7.50
C PHE A 100 1.40 4.35 6.67
N VAL A 101 1.79 3.45 5.77
CA VAL A 101 0.85 2.63 4.98
C VAL A 101 0.06 1.69 5.90
N LYS A 102 0.72 1.01 6.84
CA LYS A 102 0.05 0.16 7.85
C LYS A 102 -0.98 0.94 8.67
N LYS A 103 -0.71 2.19 8.99
CA LYS A 103 -1.67 3.05 9.67
C LYS A 103 -2.93 3.26 8.82
N ILE A 104 -2.76 3.46 7.51
CA ILE A 104 -3.90 3.61 6.59
C ILE A 104 -4.69 2.30 6.50
N HIS A 105 -4.01 1.14 6.39
CA HIS A 105 -4.68 -0.17 6.41
C HIS A 105 -5.60 -0.33 7.63
N ARG A 106 -5.12 0.04 8.84
CA ARG A 106 -5.95 0.00 10.05
C ARG A 106 -7.13 0.96 9.99
N ILE A 107 -6.91 2.18 9.51
CA ILE A 107 -7.98 3.19 9.42
C ILE A 107 -9.09 2.69 8.48
N VAL A 108 -8.77 2.18 7.30
CA VAL A 108 -9.79 1.72 6.35
C VAL A 108 -10.56 0.50 6.86
N ASP A 109 -9.90 -0.42 7.55
CA ASP A 109 -10.55 -1.56 8.22
C ASP A 109 -11.50 -1.09 9.34
N GLU A 110 -11.02 -0.24 10.25
CA GLU A 110 -11.80 0.28 11.38
C GLU A 110 -13.01 1.10 10.91
N GLU A 111 -12.83 2.00 9.96
CA GLU A 111 -13.89 2.86 9.45
C GLU A 111 -14.92 2.05 8.63
N GLY A 112 -14.47 1.06 7.87
CA GLY A 112 -15.35 0.12 7.18
C GLY A 112 -16.23 -0.67 8.16
N ARG A 113 -15.64 -1.19 9.25
CA ARG A 113 -16.40 -1.88 10.33
C ARG A 113 -17.41 -0.99 11.04
N LYS A 114 -17.17 0.32 11.11
CA LYS A 114 -18.13 1.30 11.63
C LYS A 114 -19.25 1.62 10.63
N GLY A 115 -19.30 0.93 9.48
CA GLY A 115 -20.31 1.12 8.45
C GLY A 115 -20.11 2.34 7.57
N ARG A 116 -18.92 2.95 7.56
CA ARG A 116 -18.59 4.07 6.69
C ARG A 116 -18.21 3.62 5.29
N HIS A 117 -18.48 4.46 4.29
CA HIS A 117 -17.91 4.30 2.96
C HIS A 117 -16.52 4.95 2.94
N VAL A 118 -15.48 4.16 2.69
CA VAL A 118 -14.10 4.66 2.64
C VAL A 118 -13.81 5.24 1.24
N VAL A 119 -13.30 6.45 1.21
CA VAL A 119 -12.80 7.09 -0.02
C VAL A 119 -11.27 7.15 0.06
N ILE A 120 -10.59 6.56 -0.90
CA ILE A 120 -9.14 6.59 -1.02
C ILE A 120 -8.77 7.59 -2.10
N ILE A 121 -8.11 8.68 -1.75
CA ILE A 121 -7.56 9.63 -2.71
C ILE A 121 -6.20 9.11 -3.18
N GLY A 122 -6.11 8.68 -4.45
CA GLY A 122 -4.91 8.06 -5.00
C GLY A 122 -5.11 7.53 -6.41
N SER A 123 -4.12 6.83 -6.95
CA SER A 123 -4.21 6.14 -8.25
C SER A 123 -4.62 4.67 -8.03
N ALA A 124 -5.71 4.24 -8.65
CA ALA A 124 -6.26 2.89 -8.48
C ALA A 124 -5.27 1.78 -8.88
N ASP A 125 -4.41 2.05 -9.87
CA ASP A 125 -3.41 1.10 -10.36
C ASP A 125 -2.13 1.07 -9.50
N HIS A 126 -2.00 1.98 -8.52
CA HIS A 126 -0.82 2.03 -7.68
C HIS A 126 -0.85 0.90 -6.64
N PRO A 127 0.26 0.14 -6.48
CA PRO A 127 0.32 -1.00 -5.54
C PRO A 127 -0.07 -0.68 -4.09
N GLU A 128 0.26 0.52 -3.60
CA GLU A 128 -0.14 0.97 -2.26
C GLU A 128 -1.67 1.09 -2.15
N VAL A 129 -2.32 1.67 -3.16
CA VAL A 129 -3.77 1.86 -3.18
C VAL A 129 -4.49 0.52 -3.27
N GLN A 130 -4.01 -0.40 -4.12
CA GLN A 130 -4.53 -1.78 -4.20
C GLN A 130 -4.41 -2.51 -2.86
N GLY A 131 -3.27 -2.38 -2.18
CA GLY A 131 -3.08 -2.90 -0.84
C GLY A 131 -4.11 -2.31 0.15
N ILE A 132 -4.26 -0.98 0.19
CA ILE A 132 -5.21 -0.29 1.07
C ILE A 132 -6.65 -0.75 0.81
N MET A 133 -7.07 -0.87 -0.46
CA MET A 133 -8.40 -1.36 -0.83
C MET A 133 -8.68 -2.75 -0.26
N GLY A 134 -7.71 -3.66 -0.34
CA GLY A 134 -7.82 -5.02 0.17
C GLY A 134 -7.89 -5.15 1.70
N TRP A 135 -7.69 -4.07 2.45
CA TRP A 135 -7.87 -4.02 3.91
C TRP A 135 -9.21 -3.42 4.32
N ALA A 136 -9.97 -2.84 3.40
CA ALA A 136 -11.25 -2.23 3.74
C ALA A 136 -12.29 -3.29 4.11
N SER A 137 -12.92 -3.16 5.30
CA SER A 137 -14.01 -4.05 5.76
C SER A 137 -15.41 -3.50 5.41
N GLY A 138 -15.51 -2.63 4.41
CA GLY A 138 -16.76 -2.03 3.96
C GLY A 138 -16.63 -1.48 2.53
N PRO A 139 -17.62 -0.72 2.05
CA PRO A 139 -17.54 -0.14 0.72
C PRO A 139 -16.35 0.83 0.62
N VAL A 140 -15.62 0.70 -0.48
CA VAL A 140 -14.44 1.51 -0.77
C VAL A 140 -14.49 2.04 -2.20
N THR A 141 -14.10 3.29 -2.39
CA THR A 141 -13.97 3.92 -3.72
C THR A 141 -12.66 4.68 -3.79
N VAL A 142 -11.94 4.51 -4.89
CA VAL A 142 -10.75 5.30 -5.20
C VAL A 142 -11.18 6.53 -5.99
N VAL A 143 -10.61 7.68 -5.65
CA VAL A 143 -10.84 8.97 -6.32
C VAL A 143 -9.49 9.60 -6.61
N HIS A 144 -9.28 9.97 -7.88
CA HIS A 144 -8.03 10.59 -8.34
C HIS A 144 -8.23 12.01 -8.87
N THR A 145 -9.41 12.30 -9.42
CA THR A 145 -9.74 13.57 -10.09
C THR A 145 -10.88 14.34 -9.42
N ALA A 146 -11.01 15.63 -9.77
CA ALA A 146 -12.11 16.46 -9.31
C ALA A 146 -13.46 15.95 -9.83
N GLU A 147 -13.51 15.50 -11.07
CA GLU A 147 -14.72 14.97 -11.73
C GLU A 147 -15.21 13.71 -11.01
N GLU A 148 -14.29 12.83 -10.61
CA GLU A 148 -14.62 11.63 -9.82
C GLU A 148 -15.14 12.01 -8.42
N ALA A 149 -14.54 13.02 -7.76
CA ALA A 149 -15.02 13.53 -6.48
C ALA A 149 -16.40 14.17 -6.59
N GLU A 150 -16.66 14.93 -7.66
CA GLU A 150 -17.97 15.55 -7.94
C GLU A 150 -19.06 14.51 -8.23
N SER A 151 -18.74 13.45 -8.97
CA SER A 151 -19.69 12.39 -9.31
C SER A 151 -19.90 11.37 -8.19
N PHE A 152 -18.98 11.24 -7.23
CA PHE A 152 -19.04 10.26 -6.17
C PHE A 152 -20.34 10.38 -5.34
N VAL A 153 -21.00 9.24 -5.12
CA VAL A 153 -22.16 9.12 -4.21
C VAL A 153 -21.87 7.97 -3.23
N PRO A 154 -21.93 8.21 -1.91
CA PRO A 154 -21.69 7.13 -0.96
C PRO A 154 -22.79 6.07 -1.04
N GLU A 155 -22.42 4.82 -0.90
CA GLU A 155 -23.33 3.69 -0.88
C GLU A 155 -24.40 3.86 0.19
N ASN A 156 -25.68 3.79 -0.18
CA ASN A 156 -26.83 3.90 0.71
C ASN A 156 -26.81 5.15 1.64
N GLY A 157 -26.17 6.25 1.20
CA GLY A 157 -26.06 7.46 2.01
C GLY A 157 -25.17 7.34 3.25
N LYS A 158 -24.33 6.31 3.33
CA LYS A 158 -23.39 6.10 4.46
C LYS A 158 -22.49 7.32 4.70
N PRO A 159 -22.11 7.58 5.95
CA PRO A 159 -21.04 8.53 6.23
C PRO A 159 -19.75 8.11 5.52
N ILE A 160 -18.95 9.08 5.08
CA ILE A 160 -17.66 8.80 4.42
C ILE A 160 -16.50 8.96 5.39
N SER A 161 -15.42 8.22 5.12
CA SER A 161 -14.10 8.41 5.70
C SER A 161 -13.09 8.56 4.58
N ILE A 162 -12.25 9.59 4.61
CA ILE A 162 -11.30 9.89 3.53
C ILE A 162 -9.90 9.59 4.01
N VAL A 163 -9.16 8.81 3.22
CA VAL A 163 -7.73 8.58 3.36
C VAL A 163 -7.01 8.89 2.04
N ALA A 164 -5.70 8.98 2.04
CA ALA A 164 -4.93 9.23 0.83
C ALA A 164 -3.75 8.29 0.69
N GLN A 165 -3.35 8.01 -0.54
CA GLN A 165 -2.06 7.43 -0.86
C GLN A 165 -0.94 8.31 -0.27
N THR A 166 0.05 7.69 0.38
CA THR A 166 1.10 8.41 1.14
C THR A 166 1.93 9.38 0.31
N THR A 167 2.04 9.13 -1.00
CA THR A 167 2.78 9.96 -1.96
C THR A 167 1.89 10.89 -2.78
N PHE A 168 0.59 10.98 -2.48
CA PHE A 168 -0.31 11.86 -3.22
C PHE A 168 0.02 13.34 -2.99
N ASN A 169 -0.18 14.18 -4.02
CA ASN A 169 0.11 15.59 -3.93
C ASN A 169 -0.80 16.29 -2.92
N TYR A 170 -0.22 16.97 -1.93
CA TYR A 170 -0.94 17.59 -0.83
C TYR A 170 -1.96 18.66 -1.27
N ASN A 171 -1.62 19.50 -2.25
CA ASN A 171 -2.55 20.54 -2.72
C ASN A 171 -3.75 19.92 -3.44
N LYS A 172 -3.51 18.95 -4.33
CA LYS A 172 -4.59 18.19 -4.98
C LYS A 172 -5.47 17.46 -3.95
N PHE A 173 -4.88 16.90 -2.90
CA PHE A 173 -5.63 16.28 -1.82
C PHE A 173 -6.58 17.27 -1.14
N LYS A 174 -6.10 18.47 -0.79
CA LYS A 174 -6.93 19.53 -0.21
C LYS A 174 -8.09 19.91 -1.11
N ASP A 175 -7.82 20.13 -2.40
CA ASP A 175 -8.84 20.51 -3.38
C ASP A 175 -9.95 19.44 -3.47
N LEU A 176 -9.57 18.16 -3.51
CA LEU A 176 -10.52 17.05 -3.53
C LEU A 176 -11.35 16.98 -2.23
N VAL A 177 -10.72 17.16 -1.07
CA VAL A 177 -11.43 17.17 0.23
C VAL A 177 -12.44 18.33 0.29
N GLU A 178 -12.10 19.51 -0.24
CA GLU A 178 -13.05 20.64 -0.31
C GLU A 178 -14.31 20.29 -1.13
N ILE A 179 -14.17 19.55 -2.23
CA ILE A 179 -15.32 19.10 -3.03
C ILE A 179 -16.26 18.25 -2.15
N PHE A 180 -15.71 17.28 -1.41
CA PHE A 180 -16.52 16.43 -0.51
C PHE A 180 -17.23 17.26 0.60
N LEU A 181 -16.55 18.24 1.19
CA LEU A 181 -17.14 19.10 2.21
C LEU A 181 -18.28 19.93 1.65
N LYS A 182 -18.10 20.57 0.48
CA LYS A 182 -19.16 21.35 -0.19
C LYS A 182 -20.37 20.50 -0.57
N LYS A 183 -20.18 19.24 -0.95
CA LYS A 183 -21.28 18.30 -1.23
C LYS A 183 -22.08 17.94 0.01
N ARG A 184 -21.43 17.81 1.18
CA ARG A 184 -22.10 17.57 2.46
C ARG A 184 -23.02 18.74 2.81
N ASP A 185 -22.52 19.96 2.71
CA ASP A 185 -23.27 21.16 3.07
C ASP A 185 -24.47 21.40 2.16
N ARG A 186 -24.37 21.10 0.86
CA ARG A 186 -25.50 21.17 -0.09
C ARG A 186 -26.64 20.20 0.25
N LYS A 187 -26.38 19.06 0.89
CA LYS A 187 -27.41 18.10 1.35
C LYS A 187 -28.06 18.49 2.67
N SER A 188 -27.49 19.45 3.39
CA SER A 188 -28.01 19.94 4.68
C SER A 188 -28.94 21.12 4.53
N VAL A 189 -29.23 21.58 3.31
CA VAL A 189 -30.07 22.75 2.97
C VAL A 189 -31.35 22.27 2.26
N VAL A 190 -31.98 21.23 2.78
CA VAL A 190 -33.35 20.84 2.38
C VAL A 190 -34.22 20.73 3.61
#